data_31f54c1629cd13e42c2678bf8c89ff97
#
_entry.id   31f54c1629cd13e42c2678bf8c89ff97
#
_cell.length_a   1.000
_cell.length_b   1.000
_cell.length_c   1.000
_cell.angle_alpha   90.00
_cell.angle_beta   90.00
_cell.angle_gamma   90.00
#
_symmetry.space_group_name_H-M   'P 1'
#
loop_
_entity.id
_entity.type
_entity.pdbx_description
1 polymer ?
#
loop_
_entity_poly.entity_id
_entity_poly.type
_entity_poly.pdbx_seq_one_letter_code
_entity_poly.pdbx_strand_id
1 'polypeptide(L)'
;MEFSVLQFLALGALTFIFVGAITPLMRKLALRIGAVDAPNLARKVQKEPVPYLGGVAIAIGVVGASYGSLLAVDFSMETFRLASFVLVPAIAISAMGLLDDLRGLAPWPRLIAQTVTGIIVAIILTSTDTMGVAFSNTFLNYAISVLWIVGVCNSINFFDNLDGGAAGTVAVISIFLFLIAYDRQQVLVSALAIVTAGATAGFLMWNRAPAKIYMGDAGALFLGIIISVLTIRLSPGVVPQVKSFAIPLALMAVPILDTTVAVTSRIYRGISPFQGGTDHLSHRLVRAGLTRRIAAFTLWALAAFYGALALAIYLWPDTAGYQLMAIGAAAWLFKLVYFLRIPSEG
;
A
#
# COMPACT_ATOMS: atom_id res chain seq x y z
N MET A 1 2.95 28.75 -2.84
CA MET A 1 1.63 28.70 -2.16
C MET A 1 1.71 27.71 -1.02
N GLU A 2 1.39 28.12 0.20
CA GLU A 2 1.24 27.20 1.32
C GLU A 2 -0.21 26.67 1.30
N PHE A 3 -0.37 25.37 1.06
CA PHE A 3 -1.66 24.74 1.18
C PHE A 3 -1.99 24.53 2.66
N SER A 4 -3.16 25.00 3.08
CA SER A 4 -3.63 24.80 4.44
C SER A 4 -3.99 23.34 4.70
N VAL A 5 -3.88 22.88 5.93
CA VAL A 5 -4.32 21.53 6.32
C VAL A 5 -5.78 21.28 5.94
N LEU A 6 -6.63 22.31 6.02
CA LEU A 6 -8.05 22.20 5.67
C LEU A 6 -8.26 21.86 4.18
N GLN A 7 -7.44 22.42 3.28
CA GLN A 7 -7.51 22.09 1.84
C GLN A 7 -7.12 20.62 1.58
N PHE A 8 -6.09 20.11 2.23
CA PHE A 8 -5.72 18.70 2.14
C PHE A 8 -6.81 17.79 2.72
N LEU A 9 -7.36 18.13 3.89
CA LEU A 9 -8.44 17.33 4.49
C LEU A 9 -9.71 17.36 3.62
N ALA A 10 -10.05 18.50 3.04
CA ALA A 10 -11.15 18.60 2.08
C ALA A 10 -10.92 17.73 0.84
N LEU A 11 -9.69 17.73 0.29
CA LEU A 11 -9.31 16.88 -0.85
C LEU A 11 -9.46 15.40 -0.50
N GLY A 12 -8.98 14.97 0.66
CA GLY A 12 -9.14 13.60 1.15
C GLY A 12 -10.61 13.22 1.37
N ALA A 13 -11.42 14.11 1.96
CA ALA A 13 -12.84 13.89 2.20
C ALA A 13 -13.63 13.81 0.88
N LEU A 14 -13.36 14.68 -0.07
CA LEU A 14 -13.98 14.63 -1.41
C LEU A 14 -13.62 13.33 -2.13
N THR A 15 -12.37 12.90 -2.04
CA THR A 15 -11.92 11.62 -2.63
C THR A 15 -12.62 10.43 -1.94
N PHE A 16 -12.76 10.44 -0.62
CA PHE A 16 -13.51 9.44 0.13
C PHE A 16 -14.96 9.33 -0.36
N ILE A 17 -15.66 10.46 -0.47
CA ILE A 17 -17.04 10.51 -0.94
C ILE A 17 -17.13 10.01 -2.38
N PHE A 18 -16.24 10.46 -3.25
CA PHE A 18 -16.23 10.10 -4.66
C PHE A 18 -16.01 8.58 -4.86
N VAL A 19 -14.99 8.01 -4.21
CA VAL A 19 -14.71 6.56 -4.33
C VAL A 19 -15.81 5.74 -3.66
N GLY A 20 -16.34 6.18 -2.52
CA GLY A 20 -17.49 5.56 -1.89
C GLY A 20 -18.73 5.51 -2.80
N ALA A 21 -18.95 6.55 -3.59
CA ALA A 21 -20.06 6.66 -4.54
C ALA A 21 -19.84 5.89 -5.85
N ILE A 22 -18.61 5.85 -6.39
CA ILE A 22 -18.31 5.15 -7.65
C ILE A 22 -18.15 3.63 -7.47
N THR A 23 -17.76 3.17 -6.29
CA THR A 23 -17.54 1.74 -6.01
C THR A 23 -18.77 0.87 -6.31
N PRO A 24 -20.01 1.22 -5.91
CA PRO A 24 -21.20 0.44 -6.30
C PRO A 24 -21.47 0.42 -7.81
N LEU A 25 -21.04 1.44 -8.55
CA LEU A 25 -21.14 1.43 -10.02
C LEU A 25 -20.14 0.43 -10.60
N MET A 26 -18.91 0.41 -10.11
CA MET A 26 -17.91 -0.59 -10.50
C MET A 26 -18.35 -2.00 -10.13
N ARG A 27 -19.00 -2.19 -8.98
CA ARG A 27 -19.63 -3.47 -8.62
C ARG A 27 -20.68 -3.91 -9.63
N LYS A 28 -21.57 -3.02 -10.03
CA LYS A 28 -22.58 -3.33 -11.07
C LYS A 28 -21.94 -3.66 -12.40
N LEU A 29 -20.90 -2.92 -12.80
CA LEU A 29 -20.14 -3.19 -14.02
C LEU A 29 -19.49 -4.57 -13.96
N ALA A 30 -18.78 -4.89 -12.86
CA ALA A 30 -18.13 -6.18 -12.67
C ALA A 30 -19.11 -7.35 -12.79
N LEU A 31 -20.29 -7.24 -12.19
CA LEU A 31 -21.34 -8.26 -12.30
C LEU A 31 -21.85 -8.41 -13.75
N ARG A 32 -21.95 -7.30 -14.51
CA ARG A 32 -22.40 -7.34 -15.91
C ARG A 32 -21.41 -8.01 -16.85
N ILE A 33 -20.10 -7.78 -16.62
CA ILE A 33 -19.04 -8.34 -17.48
C ILE A 33 -18.51 -9.68 -16.98
N GLY A 34 -19.06 -10.21 -15.86
CA GLY A 34 -18.61 -11.48 -15.27
C GLY A 34 -17.25 -11.40 -14.56
N ALA A 35 -16.77 -10.21 -14.20
CA ALA A 35 -15.53 -10.03 -13.44
C ALA A 35 -15.77 -10.33 -11.95
N VAL A 36 -15.93 -11.62 -11.65
CA VAL A 36 -16.29 -12.12 -10.30
C VAL A 36 -15.32 -13.21 -9.85
N ASP A 37 -14.95 -13.16 -8.58
CA ASP A 37 -14.18 -14.21 -7.93
C ASP A 37 -15.15 -15.29 -7.42
N ALA A 38 -15.19 -16.43 -8.13
CA ALA A 38 -16.05 -17.55 -7.78
C ALA A 38 -15.42 -18.43 -6.69
N PRO A 39 -16.23 -19.01 -5.78
CA PRO A 39 -15.76 -19.90 -4.70
C PRO A 39 -15.42 -21.31 -5.24
N ASN A 40 -14.50 -21.40 -6.20
CA ASN A 40 -14.14 -22.63 -6.89
C ASN A 40 -12.91 -23.36 -6.34
N LEU A 41 -12.29 -22.84 -5.28
CA LEU A 41 -11.10 -23.41 -4.64
C LEU A 41 -11.33 -23.55 -3.13
N ALA A 42 -10.84 -24.65 -2.55
CA ALA A 42 -10.98 -24.92 -1.10
C ALA A 42 -10.42 -23.83 -0.18
N ARG A 43 -9.45 -23.05 -0.65
CA ARG A 43 -8.89 -21.89 0.08
C ARG A 43 -9.81 -20.66 0.12
N LYS A 44 -10.82 -20.62 -0.75
CA LYS A 44 -11.76 -19.48 -0.85
C LYS A 44 -12.87 -19.65 0.19
N VAL A 45 -13.09 -18.65 0.97
CA VAL A 45 -13.97 -18.68 2.15
C VAL A 45 -15.32 -18.03 1.89
N GLN A 46 -15.46 -17.29 0.76
CA GLN A 46 -16.74 -16.71 0.34
C GLN A 46 -17.72 -17.82 -0.10
N LYS A 47 -19.00 -17.64 0.26
CA LYS A 47 -20.08 -18.56 -0.14
C LYS A 47 -20.69 -18.21 -1.51
N GLU A 48 -20.54 -16.94 -1.92
CA GLU A 48 -21.09 -16.40 -3.17
C GLU A 48 -19.96 -15.73 -3.97
N PRO A 49 -20.09 -15.64 -5.31
CA PRO A 49 -19.15 -14.89 -6.14
C PRO A 49 -19.07 -13.42 -5.73
N VAL A 50 -17.87 -12.90 -5.50
CA VAL A 50 -17.63 -11.49 -5.15
C VAL A 50 -16.97 -10.79 -6.35
N PRO A 51 -17.53 -9.66 -6.85
CA PRO A 51 -16.92 -8.91 -7.95
C PRO A 51 -15.60 -8.23 -7.52
N TYR A 52 -14.67 -8.01 -8.49
CA TYR A 52 -13.31 -7.52 -8.22
C TYR A 52 -12.87 -6.32 -9.08
N LEU A 53 -13.71 -5.33 -9.31
CA LEU A 53 -13.32 -4.05 -9.94
C LEU A 53 -13.15 -2.90 -8.93
N GLY A 54 -12.99 -3.21 -7.65
CA GLY A 54 -12.80 -2.19 -6.61
C GLY A 54 -11.52 -1.39 -6.79
N GLY A 55 -10.45 -2.04 -7.27
CA GLY A 55 -9.18 -1.38 -7.58
C GLY A 55 -9.30 -0.33 -8.67
N VAL A 56 -10.17 -0.55 -9.67
CA VAL A 56 -10.46 0.44 -10.70
C VAL A 56 -11.14 1.68 -10.09
N ALA A 57 -12.06 1.50 -9.13
CA ALA A 57 -12.67 2.62 -8.41
C ALA A 57 -11.63 3.44 -7.62
N ILE A 58 -10.71 2.75 -6.94
CA ILE A 58 -9.60 3.40 -6.22
C ILE A 58 -8.72 4.19 -7.19
N ALA A 59 -8.29 3.57 -8.29
CA ALA A 59 -7.42 4.20 -9.29
C ALA A 59 -8.06 5.44 -9.92
N ILE A 60 -9.33 5.35 -10.33
CA ILE A 60 -10.11 6.49 -10.86
C ILE A 60 -10.18 7.61 -9.81
N GLY A 61 -10.42 7.27 -8.54
CA GLY A 61 -10.50 8.24 -7.45
C GLY A 61 -9.18 8.94 -7.19
N VAL A 62 -8.09 8.19 -7.07
CA VAL A 62 -6.76 8.76 -6.84
C VAL A 62 -6.30 9.61 -8.00
N VAL A 63 -6.40 9.10 -9.23
CA VAL A 63 -5.97 9.83 -10.44
C VAL A 63 -6.85 11.07 -10.67
N GLY A 64 -8.17 10.90 -10.58
CA GLY A 64 -9.13 12.00 -10.79
C GLY A 64 -8.99 13.10 -9.75
N ALA A 65 -8.87 12.77 -8.47
CA ALA A 65 -8.66 13.76 -7.41
C ALA A 65 -7.30 14.47 -7.53
N SER A 66 -6.24 13.72 -7.88
CA SER A 66 -4.90 14.29 -8.02
C SER A 66 -4.82 15.27 -9.18
N TYR A 67 -5.25 14.89 -10.39
CA TYR A 67 -5.23 15.81 -11.53
C TYR A 67 -6.31 16.90 -11.41
N GLY A 68 -7.48 16.56 -10.85
CA GLY A 68 -8.54 17.54 -10.60
C GLY A 68 -8.12 18.65 -9.65
N SER A 69 -7.37 18.32 -8.60
CA SER A 69 -6.84 19.32 -7.67
C SER A 69 -5.81 20.25 -8.32
N LEU A 70 -4.99 19.73 -9.25
CA LEU A 70 -4.03 20.56 -10.01
C LEU A 70 -4.73 21.53 -10.96
N LEU A 71 -5.88 21.16 -11.51
CA LEU A 71 -6.68 22.04 -12.39
C LEU A 71 -7.48 23.07 -11.60
N ALA A 72 -7.84 22.78 -10.33
CA ALA A 72 -8.63 23.66 -9.47
C ALA A 72 -7.78 24.72 -8.74
N VAL A 73 -6.46 24.54 -8.72
CA VAL A 73 -5.49 25.48 -8.16
C VAL A 73 -4.62 26.02 -9.31
N ASP A 74 -3.70 26.94 -9.05
CA ASP A 74 -2.78 27.43 -10.10
C ASP A 74 -2.02 26.26 -10.74
N PHE A 75 -2.37 25.96 -12.00
CA PHE A 75 -1.78 24.87 -12.75
C PHE A 75 -0.28 25.10 -12.95
N SER A 76 0.53 24.16 -12.48
CA SER A 76 1.96 24.11 -12.73
C SER A 76 2.30 22.89 -13.57
N MET A 77 2.92 23.11 -14.74
CA MET A 77 3.39 22.01 -15.60
C MET A 77 4.44 21.15 -14.89
N GLU A 78 5.25 21.72 -14.02
CA GLU A 78 6.20 20.97 -13.22
C GLU A 78 5.50 20.04 -12.23
N THR A 79 4.53 20.54 -11.47
CA THR A 79 3.75 19.72 -10.53
C THR A 79 2.96 18.64 -11.26
N PHE A 80 2.37 18.97 -12.43
CA PHE A 80 1.71 18.00 -13.28
C PHE A 80 2.67 16.87 -13.71
N ARG A 81 3.88 17.23 -14.16
CA ARG A 81 4.90 16.26 -14.57
C ARG A 81 5.33 15.37 -13.40
N LEU A 82 5.59 15.98 -12.22
CA LEU A 82 5.98 15.24 -11.02
C LEU A 82 4.87 14.30 -10.51
N ALA A 83 3.60 14.70 -10.57
CA ALA A 83 2.46 13.85 -10.27
C ALA A 83 2.36 12.69 -11.29
N SER A 84 2.56 12.99 -12.58
CA SER A 84 2.51 11.99 -13.65
C SER A 84 3.62 10.94 -13.51
N PHE A 85 4.79 11.28 -12.99
CA PHE A 85 5.86 10.33 -12.69
C PHE A 85 5.48 9.28 -11.63
N VAL A 86 4.46 9.55 -10.82
CA VAL A 86 3.90 8.59 -9.86
C VAL A 86 2.67 7.89 -10.44
N LEU A 87 1.73 8.67 -11.00
CA LEU A 87 0.41 8.17 -11.39
C LEU A 87 0.45 7.31 -12.67
N VAL A 88 1.27 7.67 -13.67
CA VAL A 88 1.33 6.92 -14.93
C VAL A 88 1.87 5.50 -14.73
N PRO A 89 3.00 5.28 -14.02
CA PRO A 89 3.44 3.92 -13.67
C PRO A 89 2.41 3.14 -12.86
N ALA A 90 1.72 3.81 -11.91
CA ALA A 90 0.66 3.18 -11.11
C ALA A 90 -0.53 2.74 -11.98
N ILE A 91 -0.95 3.56 -12.94
CA ILE A 91 -2.01 3.21 -13.92
C ILE A 91 -1.57 2.02 -14.78
N ALA A 92 -0.32 2.02 -15.27
CA ALA A 92 0.19 0.96 -16.13
C ALA A 92 0.20 -0.39 -15.39
N ILE A 93 0.67 -0.42 -14.15
CA ILE A 93 0.66 -1.64 -13.32
C ILE A 93 -0.76 -2.04 -12.92
N SER A 94 -1.65 -1.08 -12.64
CA SER A 94 -3.07 -1.36 -12.39
C SER A 94 -3.75 -2.03 -13.59
N ALA A 95 -3.46 -1.55 -14.80
CA ALA A 95 -3.97 -2.17 -16.03
C ALA A 95 -3.45 -3.61 -16.20
N MET A 96 -2.18 -3.86 -15.87
CA MET A 96 -1.60 -5.20 -15.84
C MET A 96 -2.28 -6.08 -14.79
N GLY A 97 -2.53 -5.56 -13.58
CA GLY A 97 -3.26 -6.26 -12.54
C GLY A 97 -4.70 -6.58 -12.95
N LEU A 98 -5.38 -5.65 -13.63
CA LEU A 98 -6.71 -5.90 -14.18
C LEU A 98 -6.70 -7.02 -15.25
N LEU A 99 -5.66 -7.05 -16.08
CA LEU A 99 -5.50 -8.13 -17.05
C LEU A 99 -5.27 -9.48 -16.36
N ASP A 100 -4.53 -9.50 -15.26
CA ASP A 100 -4.33 -10.69 -14.44
C ASP A 100 -5.65 -11.15 -13.79
N ASP A 101 -6.40 -10.25 -13.17
CA ASP A 101 -7.73 -10.52 -12.61
C ASP A 101 -8.68 -11.17 -13.64
N LEU A 102 -8.64 -10.69 -14.90
CA LEU A 102 -9.54 -11.16 -15.95
C LEU A 102 -9.08 -12.47 -16.64
N ARG A 103 -7.76 -12.73 -16.71
CA ARG A 103 -7.18 -13.83 -17.49
C ARG A 103 -6.45 -14.89 -16.67
N GLY A 104 -6.10 -14.60 -15.41
CA GLY A 104 -5.35 -15.50 -14.53
C GLY A 104 -3.94 -15.76 -15.08
N LEU A 105 -3.10 -14.74 -15.13
CA LEU A 105 -1.75 -14.82 -15.65
C LEU A 105 -0.83 -15.63 -14.72
N ALA A 106 0.24 -16.18 -15.29
CA ALA A 106 1.32 -16.73 -14.50
C ALA A 106 2.02 -15.64 -13.66
N PRO A 107 2.72 -15.98 -12.55
CA PRO A 107 3.39 -14.97 -11.71
C PRO A 107 4.48 -14.17 -12.43
N TRP A 108 5.17 -14.77 -13.41
CA TRP A 108 6.33 -14.17 -14.08
C TRP A 108 6.04 -12.90 -14.90
N PRO A 109 5.00 -12.83 -15.76
CA PRO A 109 4.65 -11.60 -16.48
C PRO A 109 4.40 -10.43 -15.52
N ARG A 110 3.76 -10.69 -14.39
CA ARG A 110 3.48 -9.72 -13.35
C ARG A 110 4.76 -9.20 -12.69
N LEU A 111 5.67 -10.12 -12.31
CA LEU A 111 6.95 -9.77 -11.72
C LEU A 111 7.83 -8.98 -12.70
N ILE A 112 7.86 -9.35 -13.99
CA ILE A 112 8.57 -8.62 -15.04
C ILE A 112 8.01 -7.20 -15.18
N ALA A 113 6.70 -7.05 -15.28
CA ALA A 113 6.06 -5.74 -15.39
C ALA A 113 6.37 -4.83 -14.18
N GLN A 114 6.30 -5.38 -12.96
CA GLN A 114 6.68 -4.67 -11.75
C GLN A 114 8.15 -4.26 -11.74
N THR A 115 9.06 -5.13 -12.18
CA THR A 115 10.49 -4.86 -12.24
C THR A 115 10.80 -3.77 -13.27
N VAL A 116 10.24 -3.86 -14.47
CA VAL A 116 10.39 -2.83 -15.51
C VAL A 116 9.86 -1.48 -15.03
N THR A 117 8.66 -1.48 -14.43
CA THR A 117 8.09 -0.27 -13.84
C THR A 117 8.98 0.28 -12.73
N GLY A 118 9.49 -0.58 -11.85
CA GLY A 118 10.41 -0.21 -10.78
C GLY A 118 11.69 0.43 -11.31
N ILE A 119 12.28 -0.11 -12.38
CA ILE A 119 13.47 0.45 -13.05
C ILE A 119 13.16 1.83 -13.62
N ILE A 120 12.05 1.99 -14.34
CA ILE A 120 11.64 3.28 -14.92
C ILE A 120 11.46 4.32 -13.80
N VAL A 121 10.74 3.97 -12.75
CA VAL A 121 10.50 4.87 -11.61
C VAL A 121 11.81 5.21 -10.89
N ALA A 122 12.69 4.24 -10.65
CA ALA A 122 13.98 4.49 -10.02
C ALA A 122 14.86 5.45 -10.85
N ILE A 123 14.87 5.30 -12.18
CA ILE A 123 15.56 6.23 -13.10
C ILE A 123 14.96 7.63 -12.97
N ILE A 124 13.63 7.76 -13.00
CA ILE A 124 12.96 9.05 -12.88
C ILE A 124 13.29 9.72 -11.54
N LEU A 125 13.15 9.01 -10.43
CA LEU A 125 13.39 9.55 -9.09
C LEU A 125 14.83 10.03 -8.91
N THR A 126 15.80 9.26 -9.42
CA THR A 126 17.21 9.61 -9.32
C THR A 126 17.58 10.76 -10.26
N SER A 127 17.09 10.74 -11.52
CA SER A 127 17.40 11.79 -12.51
C SER A 127 16.73 13.13 -12.22
N THR A 128 15.63 13.14 -11.48
CA THR A 128 14.91 14.37 -11.08
C THR A 128 15.26 14.84 -9.67
N ASP A 129 16.18 14.16 -8.98
CA ASP A 129 16.58 14.44 -7.59
C ASP A 129 15.37 14.54 -6.64
N THR A 130 14.42 13.61 -6.79
CA THR A 130 13.17 13.62 -6.00
C THR A 130 13.10 12.49 -4.98
N MET A 131 14.21 11.82 -4.69
CA MET A 131 14.33 10.87 -3.59
C MET A 131 14.41 11.63 -2.27
N GLY A 132 13.59 11.25 -1.31
CA GLY A 132 13.57 11.88 0.01
C GLY A 132 14.79 11.54 0.84
N VAL A 133 15.26 10.30 0.75
CA VAL A 133 16.50 9.83 1.38
C VAL A 133 17.29 9.04 0.35
N ALA A 134 18.44 9.57 -0.06
CA ALA A 134 19.29 8.96 -1.06
C ALA A 134 20.67 8.58 -0.49
N PHE A 135 21.23 7.50 -0.99
CA PHE A 135 22.63 7.15 -0.74
C PHE A 135 23.56 8.00 -1.58
N SER A 136 24.79 8.16 -1.13
CA SER A 136 25.84 8.81 -1.94
C SER A 136 26.20 8.02 -3.21
N ASN A 137 25.90 6.73 -3.24
CA ASN A 137 26.13 5.84 -4.36
C ASN A 137 24.88 5.71 -5.22
N THR A 138 24.94 6.22 -6.45
CA THR A 138 23.83 6.19 -7.42
C THR A 138 23.35 4.77 -7.76
N PHE A 139 24.26 3.80 -7.86
CA PHE A 139 23.87 2.41 -8.12
C PHE A 139 23.03 1.84 -6.98
N LEU A 140 23.39 2.14 -5.73
CA LEU A 140 22.56 1.73 -4.56
C LEU A 140 21.20 2.39 -4.60
N ASN A 141 21.07 3.64 -5.01
CA ASN A 141 19.79 4.32 -5.18
C ASN A 141 18.91 3.57 -6.19
N TYR A 142 19.45 3.19 -7.34
CA TYR A 142 18.68 2.38 -8.30
C TYR A 142 18.30 1.01 -7.75
N ALA A 143 19.27 0.25 -7.25
CA ALA A 143 19.07 -1.12 -6.82
C ALA A 143 18.04 -1.20 -5.65
N ILE A 144 18.19 -0.33 -4.65
CA ILE A 144 17.30 -0.31 -3.49
C ILE A 144 15.92 0.22 -3.86
N SER A 145 15.81 1.22 -4.75
CA SER A 145 14.51 1.70 -5.23
C SER A 145 13.75 0.62 -5.99
N VAL A 146 14.41 -0.10 -6.91
CA VAL A 146 13.76 -1.21 -7.64
C VAL A 146 13.32 -2.31 -6.68
N LEU A 147 14.21 -2.73 -5.77
CA LEU A 147 13.90 -3.75 -4.76
C LEU A 147 12.72 -3.31 -3.88
N TRP A 148 12.70 -2.05 -3.44
CA TRP A 148 11.64 -1.49 -2.63
C TRP A 148 10.30 -1.47 -3.38
N ILE A 149 10.28 -0.96 -4.61
CA ILE A 149 9.07 -0.86 -5.42
C ILE A 149 8.49 -2.26 -5.67
N VAL A 150 9.31 -3.19 -6.15
CA VAL A 150 8.86 -4.57 -6.43
C VAL A 150 8.43 -5.27 -5.13
N GLY A 151 9.22 -5.11 -4.06
CA GLY A 151 8.93 -5.69 -2.75
C GLY A 151 7.63 -5.18 -2.15
N VAL A 152 7.42 -3.86 -2.15
CA VAL A 152 6.19 -3.24 -1.63
C VAL A 152 4.98 -3.59 -2.48
N CYS A 153 5.10 -3.59 -3.82
CA CYS A 153 4.00 -4.02 -4.71
C CYS A 153 3.55 -5.45 -4.38
N ASN A 154 4.50 -6.37 -4.25
CA ASN A 154 4.15 -7.75 -3.89
C ASN A 154 3.64 -7.87 -2.46
N SER A 155 4.19 -7.08 -1.52
CA SER A 155 3.71 -7.09 -0.13
C SER A 155 2.27 -6.61 -0.01
N ILE A 156 1.87 -5.55 -0.70
CA ILE A 156 0.47 -5.08 -0.72
C ILE A 156 -0.44 -6.10 -1.42
N ASN A 157 0.01 -6.68 -2.53
CA ASN A 157 -0.76 -7.69 -3.25
C ASN A 157 -0.96 -8.97 -2.41
N PHE A 158 0.08 -9.45 -1.74
CA PHE A 158 -0.03 -10.60 -0.84
C PHE A 158 -0.90 -10.31 0.37
N PHE A 159 -0.90 -9.07 0.84
CA PHE A 159 -1.67 -8.63 2.00
C PHE A 159 -3.18 -8.48 1.70
N ASP A 160 -3.59 -8.39 0.42
CA ASP A 160 -5.01 -8.31 0.02
C ASP A 160 -5.69 -9.69 0.00
N ASN A 161 -5.67 -10.35 1.15
CA ASN A 161 -6.22 -11.69 1.36
C ASN A 161 -7.35 -11.74 2.43
N LEU A 162 -7.79 -10.59 2.93
CA LEU A 162 -8.84 -10.46 3.96
C LEU A 162 -9.71 -9.24 3.66
N ASP A 163 -11.02 -9.41 3.78
CA ASP A 163 -12.01 -8.34 3.64
C ASP A 163 -11.62 -7.10 4.45
N GLY A 164 -11.33 -6.00 3.76
CA GLY A 164 -10.91 -4.73 4.35
C GLY A 164 -9.48 -4.69 4.91
N GLY A 165 -8.76 -5.80 4.92
CA GLY A 165 -7.41 -5.87 5.48
C GLY A 165 -6.45 -4.90 4.82
N ALA A 166 -6.21 -5.05 3.52
CA ALA A 166 -5.30 -4.22 2.75
C ALA A 166 -5.78 -2.76 2.65
N ALA A 167 -7.05 -2.54 2.29
CA ALA A 167 -7.60 -1.20 2.12
C ALA A 167 -7.47 -0.34 3.39
N GLY A 168 -7.85 -0.90 4.55
CA GLY A 168 -7.74 -0.18 5.81
C GLY A 168 -6.31 0.03 6.28
N THR A 169 -5.42 -0.96 6.07
CA THR A 169 -3.99 -0.83 6.38
C THR A 169 -3.33 0.27 5.54
N VAL A 170 -3.60 0.31 4.23
CA VAL A 170 -3.08 1.36 3.33
C VAL A 170 -3.66 2.72 3.71
N ALA A 171 -4.94 2.81 4.10
CA ALA A 171 -5.52 4.06 4.62
C ALA A 171 -4.75 4.59 5.83
N VAL A 172 -4.46 3.72 6.80
CA VAL A 172 -3.70 4.09 8.00
C VAL A 172 -2.27 4.51 7.64
N ILE A 173 -1.55 3.74 6.83
CA ILE A 173 -0.20 4.09 6.35
C ILE A 173 -0.20 5.46 5.68
N SER A 174 -1.17 5.71 4.79
CA SER A 174 -1.29 6.97 4.05
C SER A 174 -1.57 8.17 4.94
N ILE A 175 -2.32 8.00 6.05
CA ILE A 175 -2.53 9.06 7.05
C ILE A 175 -1.21 9.45 7.72
N PHE A 176 -0.42 8.48 8.20
CA PHE A 176 0.87 8.80 8.85
C PHE A 176 1.88 9.38 7.85
N LEU A 177 1.88 8.89 6.62
CA LEU A 177 2.69 9.45 5.55
C LEU A 177 2.28 10.90 5.26
N PHE A 178 0.97 11.19 5.21
CA PHE A 178 0.47 12.55 5.08
C PHE A 178 0.95 13.45 6.23
N LEU A 179 0.83 13.01 7.48
CA LEU A 179 1.22 13.81 8.65
C LEU A 179 2.69 14.24 8.58
N ILE A 180 3.59 13.30 8.26
CA ILE A 180 5.03 13.60 8.16
C ILE A 180 5.32 14.47 6.94
N ALA A 181 4.75 14.16 5.78
CA ALA A 181 4.97 14.91 4.54
C ALA A 181 4.41 16.35 4.64
N TYR A 182 3.25 16.53 5.28
CA TYR A 182 2.65 17.84 5.49
C TYR A 182 3.53 18.73 6.37
N ASP A 183 4.01 18.21 7.49
CA ASP A 183 4.93 18.96 8.37
C ASP A 183 6.26 19.31 7.66
N ARG A 184 6.70 18.42 6.74
CA ARG A 184 7.87 18.66 5.86
C ARG A 184 7.58 19.55 4.65
N GLN A 185 6.38 20.11 4.53
CA GLN A 185 5.96 20.97 3.40
C GLN A 185 6.12 20.28 2.02
N GLN A 186 6.04 18.94 1.99
CA GLN A 186 6.12 18.15 0.76
C GLN A 186 4.73 18.06 0.09
N VAL A 187 4.29 19.15 -0.54
CA VAL A 187 2.93 19.34 -1.08
C VAL A 187 2.45 18.13 -1.90
N LEU A 188 3.26 17.67 -2.87
CA LEU A 188 2.87 16.56 -3.74
C LEU A 188 2.73 15.24 -2.98
N VAL A 189 3.66 14.92 -2.06
CA VAL A 189 3.61 13.70 -1.25
C VAL A 189 2.39 13.76 -0.33
N SER A 190 2.15 14.91 0.29
CA SER A 190 0.99 15.15 1.16
C SER A 190 -0.34 14.98 0.41
N ALA A 191 -0.46 15.59 -0.78
CA ALA A 191 -1.67 15.50 -1.59
C ALA A 191 -1.96 14.05 -2.01
N LEU A 192 -0.96 13.33 -2.55
CA LEU A 192 -1.14 11.95 -2.96
C LEU A 192 -1.40 11.02 -1.77
N ALA A 193 -0.78 11.27 -0.62
CA ALA A 193 -1.02 10.48 0.59
C ALA A 193 -2.45 10.64 1.11
N ILE A 194 -2.95 11.88 1.24
CA ILE A 194 -4.31 12.12 1.74
C ILE A 194 -5.39 11.66 0.75
N VAL A 195 -5.15 11.81 -0.55
CA VAL A 195 -6.00 11.29 -1.61
C VAL A 195 -6.06 9.75 -1.56
N THR A 196 -4.91 9.09 -1.36
CA THR A 196 -4.84 7.63 -1.22
C THR A 196 -5.57 7.16 0.04
N ALA A 197 -5.40 7.87 1.16
CA ALA A 197 -6.15 7.60 2.39
C ALA A 197 -7.66 7.72 2.18
N GLY A 198 -8.11 8.81 1.55
CA GLY A 198 -9.51 9.03 1.21
C GLY A 198 -10.08 7.96 0.28
N ALA A 199 -9.36 7.63 -0.79
CA ALA A 199 -9.78 6.62 -1.77
C ALA A 199 -9.93 5.24 -1.13
N THR A 200 -8.93 4.80 -0.36
CA THR A 200 -8.96 3.48 0.29
C THR A 200 -10.01 3.41 1.41
N ALA A 201 -10.20 4.49 2.17
CA ALA A 201 -11.26 4.57 3.17
C ALA A 201 -12.67 4.58 2.53
N GLY A 202 -12.87 5.28 1.41
CA GLY A 202 -14.13 5.28 0.65
C GLY A 202 -14.46 3.90 0.07
N PHE A 203 -13.47 3.21 -0.48
CA PHE A 203 -13.61 1.84 -0.94
C PHE A 203 -13.90 0.87 0.22
N LEU A 204 -13.28 1.07 1.38
CA LEU A 204 -13.47 0.24 2.57
C LEU A 204 -14.92 0.17 3.04
N MET A 205 -15.76 1.15 2.76
CA MET A 205 -17.19 1.11 3.05
C MET A 205 -17.88 -0.11 2.41
N TRP A 206 -17.36 -0.58 1.28
CA TRP A 206 -17.88 -1.71 0.51
C TRP A 206 -17.06 -2.99 0.65
N ASN A 207 -15.79 -2.86 1.01
CA ASN A 207 -14.84 -3.96 1.13
C ASN A 207 -14.73 -4.54 2.55
N ARG A 208 -15.23 -3.85 3.59
CA ARG A 208 -15.26 -4.39 4.97
C ARG A 208 -16.08 -5.67 5.07
N ALA A 209 -15.67 -6.58 5.97
CA ALA A 209 -16.29 -7.90 6.14
C ALA A 209 -17.79 -7.87 6.55
N PRO A 210 -18.69 -8.58 5.85
CA PRO A 210 -18.44 -9.32 4.63
C PRO A 210 -18.32 -8.42 3.41
N ALA A 211 -17.25 -8.59 2.61
CA ALA A 211 -16.96 -7.74 1.46
C ALA A 211 -18.03 -7.87 0.37
N LYS A 212 -18.45 -6.73 -0.18
CA LYS A 212 -19.37 -6.65 -1.33
C LYS A 212 -18.66 -6.53 -2.66
N ILE A 213 -17.36 -6.19 -2.63
CA ILE A 213 -16.47 -6.05 -3.78
C ILE A 213 -15.02 -6.17 -3.30
N TYR A 214 -14.16 -6.85 -4.07
CA TYR A 214 -12.72 -6.91 -3.85
C TYR A 214 -11.99 -5.86 -4.67
N MET A 215 -10.78 -5.46 -4.23
CA MET A 215 -9.97 -4.54 -5.02
C MET A 215 -9.28 -5.25 -6.20
N GLY A 216 -8.97 -6.53 -6.06
CA GLY A 216 -8.25 -7.33 -7.04
C GLY A 216 -6.79 -6.91 -7.20
N ASP A 217 -6.08 -7.62 -8.08
CA ASP A 217 -4.69 -7.31 -8.41
C ASP A 217 -4.54 -5.91 -9.02
N ALA A 218 -5.57 -5.44 -9.75
CA ALA A 218 -5.62 -4.07 -10.26
C ALA A 218 -5.44 -3.03 -9.16
N GLY A 219 -6.14 -3.18 -8.03
CA GLY A 219 -6.07 -2.23 -6.92
C GLY A 219 -4.84 -2.43 -6.04
N ALA A 220 -4.52 -3.68 -5.72
CA ALA A 220 -3.39 -4.00 -4.87
C ALA A 220 -2.05 -3.54 -5.48
N LEU A 221 -1.84 -3.77 -6.78
CA LEU A 221 -0.64 -3.32 -7.49
C LEU A 221 -0.60 -1.80 -7.68
N PHE A 222 -1.75 -1.17 -7.97
CA PHE A 222 -1.87 0.29 -8.02
C PHE A 222 -1.40 0.92 -6.71
N LEU A 223 -1.98 0.49 -5.59
CA LEU A 223 -1.63 0.98 -4.26
C LEU A 223 -0.17 0.66 -3.90
N GLY A 224 0.33 -0.50 -4.32
CA GLY A 224 1.72 -0.90 -4.15
C GLY A 224 2.69 0.10 -4.78
N ILE A 225 2.47 0.52 -6.04
CA ILE A 225 3.30 1.58 -6.68
C ILE A 225 3.13 2.91 -5.96
N ILE A 226 1.90 3.35 -5.71
CA ILE A 226 1.66 4.65 -5.04
C ILE A 226 2.43 4.71 -3.71
N ILE A 227 2.22 3.75 -2.83
CA ILE A 227 2.83 3.76 -1.49
C ILE A 227 4.36 3.60 -1.57
N SER A 228 4.87 2.74 -2.45
CA SER A 228 6.32 2.57 -2.61
C SER A 228 6.99 3.86 -3.07
N VAL A 229 6.42 4.54 -4.06
CA VAL A 229 6.97 5.80 -4.59
C VAL A 229 6.85 6.91 -3.56
N LEU A 230 5.72 7.04 -2.86
CA LEU A 230 5.55 8.05 -1.83
C LEU A 230 6.51 7.85 -0.66
N THR A 231 6.76 6.61 -0.24
CA THR A 231 7.73 6.31 0.83
C THR A 231 9.17 6.57 0.41
N ILE A 232 9.54 6.37 -0.87
CA ILE A 232 10.86 6.76 -1.39
C ILE A 232 11.00 8.30 -1.46
N ARG A 233 9.94 8.99 -1.86
CA ARG A 233 9.93 10.47 -1.98
C ARG A 233 9.81 11.19 -0.65
N LEU A 234 9.37 10.51 0.40
CA LEU A 234 9.29 11.09 1.73
C LEU A 234 10.68 11.52 2.20
N SER A 235 10.86 12.82 2.45
CA SER A 235 12.08 13.40 3.00
C SER A 235 11.86 13.83 4.45
N PRO A 236 12.11 12.95 5.43
CA PRO A 236 11.92 13.32 6.83
C PRO A 236 12.90 14.39 7.30
N GLY A 237 14.08 14.50 6.66
CA GLY A 237 15.11 15.46 7.04
C GLY A 237 15.75 15.21 8.41
N VAL A 238 15.66 13.97 8.91
CA VAL A 238 16.16 13.56 10.22
C VAL A 238 17.59 13.04 10.08
N VAL A 239 18.47 13.44 10.99
CA VAL A 239 19.86 12.98 11.05
C VAL A 239 20.11 12.16 12.32
N PRO A 240 21.04 11.18 12.29
CA PRO A 240 21.72 10.69 11.08
C PRO A 240 20.75 9.96 10.13
N GLN A 241 21.15 9.80 8.89
CA GLN A 241 20.34 9.27 7.78
C GLN A 241 19.64 7.93 8.07
N VAL A 242 20.23 7.09 8.92
CA VAL A 242 19.62 5.81 9.35
C VAL A 242 18.24 6.02 10.01
N LYS A 243 18.03 7.12 10.73
CA LYS A 243 16.74 7.44 11.35
C LYS A 243 15.72 7.82 10.28
N SER A 244 16.15 8.54 9.23
CA SER A 244 15.31 8.84 8.07
C SER A 244 14.88 7.59 7.31
N PHE A 245 15.74 6.59 7.13
CA PHE A 245 15.39 5.30 6.54
C PHE A 245 14.46 4.45 7.42
N ALA A 246 14.56 4.58 8.74
CA ALA A 246 13.70 3.84 9.65
C ALA A 246 12.21 4.23 9.53
N ILE A 247 11.92 5.46 9.11
CA ILE A 247 10.55 5.98 8.99
C ILE A 247 9.74 5.24 7.92
N PRO A 248 10.14 5.17 6.63
CA PRO A 248 9.43 4.39 5.64
C PRO A 248 9.40 2.89 5.96
N LEU A 249 10.44 2.33 6.56
CA LEU A 249 10.44 0.95 7.02
C LEU A 249 9.38 0.70 8.11
N ALA A 250 9.24 1.62 9.06
CA ALA A 250 8.21 1.53 10.09
C ALA A 250 6.80 1.68 9.49
N LEU A 251 6.57 2.61 8.56
CA LEU A 251 5.30 2.75 7.86
C LEU A 251 4.88 1.47 7.14
N MET A 252 5.85 0.75 6.55
CA MET A 252 5.62 -0.49 5.80
C MET A 252 5.78 -1.76 6.64
N ALA A 253 5.96 -1.65 7.95
CA ALA A 253 6.28 -2.77 8.83
C ALA A 253 5.27 -3.92 8.77
N VAL A 254 3.97 -3.63 8.65
CA VAL A 254 2.92 -4.67 8.63
C VAL A 254 2.87 -5.43 7.30
N PRO A 255 2.81 -4.78 6.11
CA PRO A 255 2.92 -5.49 4.84
C PRO A 255 4.21 -6.31 4.70
N ILE A 256 5.36 -5.76 5.15
CA ILE A 256 6.63 -6.47 5.15
C ILE A 256 6.58 -7.68 6.10
N LEU A 257 5.97 -7.53 7.29
CA LEU A 257 5.82 -8.64 8.23
C LEU A 257 4.97 -9.77 7.65
N ASP A 258 3.84 -9.43 7.01
CA ASP A 258 2.96 -10.42 6.37
C ASP A 258 3.70 -11.23 5.31
N THR A 259 4.39 -10.53 4.40
CA THR A 259 5.18 -11.16 3.35
C THR A 259 6.30 -12.01 3.93
N THR A 260 7.01 -11.52 4.94
CA THR A 260 8.10 -12.26 5.59
C THR A 260 7.58 -13.54 6.25
N VAL A 261 6.46 -13.47 6.98
CA VAL A 261 5.83 -14.64 7.61
C VAL A 261 5.39 -15.66 6.55
N ALA A 262 4.74 -15.22 5.48
CA ALA A 262 4.27 -16.10 4.41
C ALA A 262 5.45 -16.77 3.68
N VAL A 263 6.43 -16.01 3.24
CA VAL A 263 7.62 -16.51 2.51
C VAL A 263 8.44 -17.45 3.40
N THR A 264 8.73 -17.06 4.64
CA THR A 264 9.48 -17.90 5.58
C THR A 264 8.77 -19.22 5.85
N SER A 265 7.45 -19.17 6.07
CA SER A 265 6.62 -20.36 6.28
C SER A 265 6.65 -21.30 5.08
N ARG A 266 6.59 -20.77 3.85
CA ARG A 266 6.64 -21.54 2.60
C ARG A 266 8.01 -22.19 2.41
N ILE A 267 9.09 -21.43 2.56
CA ILE A 267 10.47 -21.94 2.43
C ILE A 267 10.69 -23.08 3.45
N TYR A 268 10.27 -22.88 4.72
CA TYR A 268 10.42 -23.90 5.76
C TYR A 268 9.70 -25.22 5.45
N ARG A 269 8.57 -25.14 4.71
CA ARG A 269 7.78 -26.29 4.25
C ARG A 269 8.22 -26.84 2.89
N GLY A 270 9.27 -26.32 2.26
CA GLY A 270 9.73 -26.71 0.94
C GLY A 270 8.76 -26.32 -0.20
N ILE A 271 7.90 -25.31 0.03
CA ILE A 271 6.93 -24.84 -0.96
C ILE A 271 7.46 -23.56 -1.61
N SER A 272 7.16 -23.38 -2.91
CA SER A 272 7.57 -22.17 -3.63
C SER A 272 7.00 -20.89 -2.97
N PRO A 273 7.82 -19.84 -2.73
CA PRO A 273 7.34 -18.55 -2.26
C PRO A 273 6.26 -17.90 -3.13
N PHE A 274 6.23 -18.25 -4.42
CA PHE A 274 5.25 -17.72 -5.39
C PHE A 274 3.93 -18.49 -5.42
N GLN A 275 3.83 -19.60 -4.70
CA GLN A 275 2.59 -20.36 -4.61
C GLN A 275 1.62 -19.64 -3.67
N GLY A 276 0.38 -19.43 -4.10
CA GLY A 276 -0.67 -18.89 -3.22
C GLY A 276 -1.00 -19.83 -2.07
N GLY A 277 -1.25 -19.27 -0.88
CA GLY A 277 -1.52 -20.08 0.32
C GLY A 277 -2.31 -19.32 1.38
N THR A 278 -2.53 -19.98 2.52
CA THR A 278 -3.24 -19.44 3.69
C THR A 278 -2.28 -19.10 4.84
N ASP A 279 -1.05 -18.67 4.52
CA ASP A 279 0.08 -18.50 5.46
C ASP A 279 0.17 -17.09 6.03
N HIS A 280 -0.63 -16.17 5.54
CA HIS A 280 -0.63 -14.75 5.85
C HIS A 280 -1.11 -14.43 7.28
N LEU A 281 -0.74 -13.26 7.80
CA LEU A 281 -1.14 -12.80 9.15
C LEU A 281 -2.64 -12.89 9.37
N SER A 282 -3.43 -12.49 8.38
CA SER A 282 -4.88 -12.52 8.40
C SER A 282 -5.44 -13.91 8.68
N HIS A 283 -4.94 -14.91 7.94
CA HIS A 283 -5.36 -16.30 8.11
C HIS A 283 -4.92 -16.86 9.46
N ARG A 284 -3.71 -16.50 9.93
CA ARG A 284 -3.21 -16.90 11.24
C ARG A 284 -4.00 -16.29 12.38
N LEU A 285 -4.41 -15.01 12.28
CA LEU A 285 -5.29 -14.36 13.25
C LEU A 285 -6.65 -15.06 13.33
N VAL A 286 -7.23 -15.43 12.20
CA VAL A 286 -8.51 -16.16 12.18
C VAL A 286 -8.35 -17.55 12.79
N ARG A 287 -7.26 -18.29 12.52
CA ARG A 287 -6.97 -19.57 13.17
C ARG A 287 -6.71 -19.44 14.68
N ALA A 288 -6.18 -18.32 15.12
CA ALA A 288 -6.05 -17.99 16.54
C ALA A 288 -7.40 -17.66 17.22
N GLY A 289 -8.52 -17.78 16.50
CA GLY A 289 -9.86 -17.62 17.04
C GLY A 289 -10.50 -16.24 16.82
N LEU A 290 -9.83 -15.32 16.12
CA LEU A 290 -10.41 -14.01 15.82
C LEU A 290 -11.43 -14.11 14.67
N THR A 291 -12.51 -13.33 14.76
CA THR A 291 -13.37 -13.13 13.60
C THR A 291 -12.64 -12.33 12.51
N ARG A 292 -13.02 -12.45 11.24
CA ARG A 292 -12.43 -11.68 10.15
C ARG A 292 -12.44 -10.18 10.39
N ARG A 293 -13.52 -9.64 10.97
CA ARG A 293 -13.61 -8.23 11.33
C ARG A 293 -12.54 -7.84 12.35
N ILE A 294 -12.41 -8.62 13.42
CA ILE A 294 -11.40 -8.37 14.45
C ILE A 294 -10.01 -8.54 13.89
N ALA A 295 -9.75 -9.53 13.03
CA ALA A 295 -8.46 -9.70 12.36
C ALA A 295 -8.10 -8.48 11.51
N ALA A 296 -9.03 -7.93 10.72
CA ALA A 296 -8.80 -6.71 9.96
C ALA A 296 -8.48 -5.51 10.88
N PHE A 297 -9.28 -5.30 11.94
CA PHE A 297 -8.99 -4.26 12.93
C PHE A 297 -7.62 -4.43 13.62
N THR A 298 -7.21 -5.66 13.91
CA THR A 298 -5.89 -5.96 14.48
C THR A 298 -4.78 -5.53 13.52
N LEU A 299 -4.93 -5.81 12.22
CA LEU A 299 -3.95 -5.38 11.22
C LEU A 299 -3.88 -3.85 11.09
N TRP A 300 -5.02 -3.16 11.13
CA TRP A 300 -5.06 -1.69 11.14
C TRP A 300 -4.44 -1.10 12.40
N ALA A 301 -4.71 -1.69 13.57
CA ALA A 301 -4.12 -1.28 14.83
C ALA A 301 -2.60 -1.48 14.85
N LEU A 302 -2.11 -2.58 14.26
CA LEU A 302 -0.68 -2.81 14.07
C LEU A 302 -0.07 -1.76 13.12
N ALA A 303 -0.74 -1.44 12.02
CA ALA A 303 -0.28 -0.39 11.11
C ALA A 303 -0.28 0.99 11.80
N ALA A 304 -1.29 1.28 12.63
CA ALA A 304 -1.34 2.51 13.42
C ALA A 304 -0.22 2.57 14.46
N PHE A 305 0.09 1.46 15.11
CA PHE A 305 1.21 1.38 16.05
C PHE A 305 2.55 1.71 15.36
N TYR A 306 2.84 1.07 14.22
CA TYR A 306 4.08 1.34 13.48
C TYR A 306 4.08 2.70 12.80
N GLY A 307 2.93 3.20 12.36
CA GLY A 307 2.78 4.57 11.87
C GLY A 307 3.04 5.60 12.97
N ALA A 308 2.50 5.40 14.17
CA ALA A 308 2.78 6.24 15.33
C ALA A 308 4.26 6.18 15.73
N LEU A 309 4.89 5.01 15.63
CA LEU A 309 6.31 4.84 15.86
C LEU A 309 7.14 5.61 14.83
N ALA A 310 6.77 5.54 13.53
CA ALA A 310 7.41 6.34 12.48
C ALA A 310 7.31 7.84 12.75
N LEU A 311 6.11 8.31 13.13
CA LEU A 311 5.88 9.70 13.52
C LEU A 311 6.68 10.08 14.78
N ALA A 312 6.78 9.20 15.77
CA ALA A 312 7.56 9.45 16.98
C ALA A 312 9.08 9.53 16.70
N ILE A 313 9.62 8.67 15.81
CA ILE A 313 11.02 8.76 15.36
C ILE A 313 11.25 10.09 14.64
N TYR A 314 10.28 10.55 13.85
CA TYR A 314 10.33 11.82 13.16
C TYR A 314 10.33 13.02 14.14
N LEU A 315 9.43 13.01 15.12
CA LEU A 315 9.25 14.14 16.06
C LEU A 315 10.35 14.22 17.13
N TRP A 316 10.89 13.09 17.56
CA TRP A 316 11.88 13.02 18.65
C TRP A 316 13.18 12.29 18.22
N PRO A 317 13.81 12.71 17.11
CA PRO A 317 14.96 11.97 16.57
C PRO A 317 16.16 11.99 17.50
N ASP A 318 16.42 13.09 18.20
CA ASP A 318 17.63 13.25 19.01
C ASP A 318 17.49 12.70 20.41
N THR A 319 16.30 12.75 20.98
CA THR A 319 16.03 12.32 22.37
C THR A 319 15.69 10.85 22.50
N ALA A 320 14.93 10.28 21.53
CA ALA A 320 14.39 8.94 21.62
C ALA A 320 14.52 8.11 20.30
N GLY A 321 15.08 8.67 19.23
CA GLY A 321 15.05 8.05 17.90
C GLY A 321 15.62 6.62 17.87
N TYR A 322 16.77 6.38 18.45
CA TYR A 322 17.38 5.04 18.48
C TYR A 322 16.61 4.06 19.37
N GLN A 323 16.11 4.52 20.52
CA GLN A 323 15.29 3.71 21.41
C GLN A 323 13.99 3.28 20.74
N LEU A 324 13.33 4.21 20.03
CA LEU A 324 12.10 3.94 19.26
C LEU A 324 12.36 2.96 18.11
N MET A 325 13.48 3.11 17.39
CA MET A 325 13.91 2.16 16.36
C MET A 325 14.14 0.76 16.97
N ALA A 326 14.83 0.67 18.10
CA ALA A 326 15.08 -0.60 18.78
C ALA A 326 13.78 -1.26 19.27
N ILE A 327 12.87 -0.48 19.87
CA ILE A 327 11.54 -0.95 20.29
C ILE A 327 10.75 -1.46 19.06
N GLY A 328 10.76 -0.71 17.96
CA GLY A 328 10.08 -1.12 16.73
C GLY A 328 10.62 -2.41 16.14
N ALA A 329 11.95 -2.54 16.06
CA ALA A 329 12.61 -3.74 15.57
C ALA A 329 12.34 -4.94 16.50
N ALA A 330 12.45 -4.78 17.81
CA ALA A 330 12.16 -5.84 18.78
C ALA A 330 10.69 -6.28 18.71
N ALA A 331 9.76 -5.33 18.64
CA ALA A 331 8.33 -5.62 18.50
C ALA A 331 8.02 -6.33 17.18
N TRP A 332 8.72 -5.99 16.10
CA TRP A 332 8.56 -6.63 14.78
C TRP A 332 9.09 -8.06 14.81
N LEU A 333 10.29 -8.28 15.34
CA LEU A 333 10.88 -9.62 15.50
C LEU A 333 10.04 -10.51 16.41
N PHE A 334 9.54 -9.95 17.53
CA PHE A 334 8.64 -10.68 18.41
C PHE A 334 7.38 -11.14 17.67
N LYS A 335 6.74 -10.24 16.89
CA LYS A 335 5.56 -10.59 16.09
C LYS A 335 5.89 -11.59 14.99
N LEU A 336 7.05 -11.49 14.34
CA LEU A 336 7.50 -12.48 13.36
C LEU A 336 7.53 -13.88 13.98
N VAL A 337 8.21 -14.02 15.14
CA VAL A 337 8.30 -15.31 15.86
C VAL A 337 6.93 -15.77 16.33
N TYR A 338 6.11 -14.87 16.87
CA TYR A 338 4.76 -15.17 17.34
C TYR A 338 3.89 -15.73 16.19
N PHE A 339 3.84 -15.04 15.05
CA PHE A 339 3.03 -15.48 13.92
C PHE A 339 3.56 -16.78 13.29
N LEU A 340 4.87 -16.98 13.21
CA LEU A 340 5.44 -18.24 12.71
C LEU A 340 5.06 -19.46 13.56
N ARG A 341 4.78 -19.27 14.86
CA ARG A 341 4.31 -20.34 15.76
C ARG A 341 2.84 -20.71 15.55
N ILE A 342 2.02 -19.84 14.97
CA ILE A 342 0.64 -20.17 14.62
C ILE A 342 0.66 -21.04 13.36
N PRO A 343 0.00 -22.22 13.34
CA PRO A 343 0.01 -23.11 12.17
C PRO A 343 -0.41 -22.40 10.88
N SER A 344 0.24 -22.73 9.77
CA SER A 344 -0.06 -22.17 8.44
C SER A 344 -1.18 -22.93 7.72
N GLU A 345 -1.44 -24.17 8.13
CA GLU A 345 -2.52 -25.04 7.64
C GLU A 345 -3.33 -25.52 8.84
N GLY A 346 -4.65 -25.57 8.69
CA GLY A 346 -5.59 -26.13 9.65
C GLY A 346 -6.26 -27.34 9.05
#